data_cfcbf940cf9a6af5b6d772c8c5ceaa68
#
_entry.id   cfcbf940cf9a6af5b6d772c8c5ceaa68
#
_cell.length_a   1.000
_cell.length_b   1.000
_cell.length_c   1.000
_cell.angle_alpha   90.00
_cell.angle_beta   90.00
_cell.angle_gamma   90.00
#
_symmetry.space_group_name_H-M   'P 1'
#
loop_
_entity.id
_entity.type
_entity.pdbx_description
1 polymer ?
#
loop_
_entity_poly.entity_id
_entity_poly.type
_entity_poly.pdbx_seq_one_letter_code
_entity_poly.pdbx_strand_id
1 'polypeptide(L)'
;MNEMRRNAKKRPAVKKVFALLLALSMFCTLLAGCGRKEETDNVTVRVGAMSGPTAMGMVKLMKDSEDGAAKGTYEFADLSTDPSTFVAPLTKGDIDIAAVPSNLASVIYNNTNGGVQILAVNTLGVLNIVERGDSVQSIKDLAGKKLYATGQGATPEYTLRHILKENGIDPDSGLTIQWCADTTEALSYIANDSEAIAMLPQPFATAAMGQVDGLRVAIDLNDAWTEIEDCDIVTGVVVARTDFVKEHPQAVETFLSEYEASIAYTNDNAADAAELIAGYGIVAKAPLAEKAIPKCHITFLKGQEMKDSVSGYLQILFDENPQAVGGTIPADDFYYGL
;
A
#
# COMPACT_ATOMS: atom_id res chain seq x y z
N MET A 1 61.26 -79.10 16.95
CA MET A 1 61.06 -78.57 15.61
C MET A 1 59.58 -78.76 15.28
N ASN A 2 58.78 -77.72 15.29
CA ASN A 2 57.33 -77.52 15.13
C ASN A 2 56.65 -76.99 16.40
N GLU A 3 56.75 -75.70 16.54
CA GLU A 3 55.76 -74.94 17.32
C GLU A 3 56.05 -73.45 17.15
N MET A 4 55.63 -72.90 16.01
CA MET A 4 55.54 -71.49 15.87
C MET A 4 54.75 -71.15 14.54
N ARG A 5 53.45 -71.39 14.56
CA ARG A 5 52.54 -70.81 13.56
C ARG A 5 51.10 -70.93 14.03
N ARG A 6 50.64 -70.15 15.00
CA ARG A 6 49.24 -69.84 15.29
C ARG A 6 49.15 -68.52 16.11
N ASN A 7 49.01 -67.42 15.46
CA ASN A 7 48.28 -66.25 15.97
C ASN A 7 48.48 -65.03 15.09
N ALA A 8 47.82 -65.04 13.95
CA ALA A 8 47.68 -63.84 13.15
C ALA A 8 46.40 -63.89 12.27
N LYS A 9 45.22 -63.85 12.90
CA LYS A 9 43.97 -63.60 12.13
C LYS A 9 42.81 -63.32 13.09
N LYS A 10 42.73 -62.13 13.69
CA LYS A 10 41.48 -61.56 14.26
C LYS A 10 41.61 -60.06 14.52
N ARG A 11 41.76 -59.26 13.49
CA ARG A 11 41.65 -57.76 13.63
C ARG A 11 41.05 -57.03 12.41
N PRO A 12 39.98 -57.49 11.73
CA PRO A 12 39.23 -56.57 10.84
C PRO A 12 37.89 -56.12 11.40
N ALA A 13 37.29 -56.79 12.40
CA ALA A 13 35.93 -56.44 12.87
C ALA A 13 35.88 -55.17 13.69
N VAL A 14 36.88 -54.93 14.55
CA VAL A 14 36.90 -53.74 15.44
C VAL A 14 37.10 -52.42 14.66
N LYS A 15 37.93 -52.44 13.59
CA LYS A 15 38.13 -51.26 12.74
C LYS A 15 36.89 -50.90 11.92
N LYS A 16 36.06 -51.86 11.48
CA LYS A 16 34.80 -51.61 10.76
C LYS A 16 33.70 -51.10 11.67
N VAL A 17 33.64 -51.56 12.94
CA VAL A 17 32.67 -51.05 13.92
C VAL A 17 33.03 -49.62 14.35
N PHE A 18 34.31 -49.29 14.51
CA PHE A 18 34.75 -47.93 14.85
C PHE A 18 34.52 -46.94 13.69
N ALA A 19 34.73 -47.37 12.43
CA ALA A 19 34.44 -46.56 11.26
C ALA A 19 32.94 -46.34 11.07
N LEU A 20 32.08 -47.31 11.43
CA LEU A 20 30.62 -47.20 11.34
C LEU A 20 30.07 -46.27 12.45
N LEU A 21 30.64 -46.29 13.67
CA LEU A 21 30.27 -45.40 14.76
C LEU A 21 30.73 -43.95 14.47
N LEU A 22 31.89 -43.73 13.83
CA LEU A 22 32.32 -42.39 13.42
C LEU A 22 31.47 -41.83 12.27
N ALA A 23 31.05 -42.68 11.29
CA ALA A 23 30.14 -42.22 10.25
C ALA A 23 28.73 -41.93 10.76
N LEU A 24 28.24 -42.67 11.76
CA LEU A 24 26.93 -42.43 12.39
C LEU A 24 26.95 -41.18 13.24
N SER A 25 28.08 -40.87 13.94
CA SER A 25 28.21 -39.60 14.69
C SER A 25 28.33 -38.38 13.79
N MET A 26 28.94 -38.50 12.60
CA MET A 26 29.01 -37.42 11.63
C MET A 26 27.68 -37.17 10.92
N PHE A 27 26.82 -38.19 10.77
CA PHE A 27 25.48 -38.04 10.22
C PHE A 27 24.49 -37.42 11.19
N CYS A 28 24.65 -37.64 12.52
CA CYS A 28 23.87 -37.00 13.58
C CYS A 28 24.19 -35.51 13.74
N THR A 29 25.39 -35.04 13.41
CA THR A 29 25.75 -33.62 13.45
C THR A 29 25.26 -32.82 12.24
N LEU A 30 24.89 -33.48 11.14
CA LEU A 30 24.29 -32.83 9.95
C LEU A 30 22.78 -32.62 10.09
N LEU A 31 22.12 -33.30 11.02
CA LEU A 31 20.68 -33.13 11.31
C LEU A 31 20.40 -32.14 12.44
N ALA A 32 21.43 -31.65 13.16
CA ALA A 32 21.29 -30.65 14.22
C ALA A 32 21.50 -29.19 13.73
N GLY A 33 21.67 -28.98 12.44
CA GLY A 33 21.97 -27.69 11.86
C GLY A 33 20.95 -27.23 10.83
N CYS A 34 19.71 -26.94 11.22
CA CYS A 34 18.80 -26.02 10.52
C CYS A 34 17.46 -25.95 11.27
N GLY A 35 17.50 -25.74 12.55
CA GLY A 35 16.43 -25.09 13.27
C GLY A 35 16.94 -23.69 13.62
N ARG A 36 17.02 -22.80 12.64
CA ARG A 36 17.05 -21.37 12.92
C ARG A 36 15.72 -21.12 13.62
N LYS A 37 15.70 -21.05 14.94
CA LYS A 37 14.60 -20.38 15.62
C LYS A 37 14.56 -19.02 14.97
N GLU A 38 13.49 -18.70 14.26
CA GLU A 38 13.14 -17.31 13.99
C GLU A 38 13.13 -16.68 15.39
N GLU A 39 14.12 -15.86 15.69
CA GLU A 39 14.08 -14.97 16.82
C GLU A 39 12.94 -14.03 16.49
N THR A 40 11.76 -14.31 17.04
CA THR A 40 10.64 -13.37 16.99
C THR A 40 11.09 -12.15 17.78
N ASP A 41 11.26 -11.05 17.09
CA ASP A 41 11.52 -9.76 17.72
C ASP A 41 10.25 -9.44 18.54
N ASN A 42 10.33 -9.59 19.87
CA ASN A 42 9.19 -9.39 20.76
C ASN A 42 8.92 -7.89 21.00
N VAL A 43 8.88 -7.13 19.91
CA VAL A 43 8.54 -5.72 19.94
C VAL A 43 7.06 -5.53 19.58
N THR A 44 6.40 -4.59 20.26
CA THR A 44 5.09 -4.12 19.84
C THR A 44 5.27 -3.09 18.73
N VAL A 45 4.74 -3.38 17.54
CA VAL A 45 4.76 -2.49 16.37
C VAL A 45 3.56 -1.57 16.45
N ARG A 46 3.77 -0.26 16.55
CA ARG A 46 2.71 0.74 16.58
C ARG A 46 2.39 1.17 15.16
N VAL A 47 1.16 0.89 14.73
CA VAL A 47 0.72 1.05 13.34
C VAL A 47 -0.36 2.11 13.24
N GLY A 48 -0.18 3.07 12.32
CA GLY A 48 -1.20 4.05 11.96
C GLY A 48 -1.68 3.84 10.52
N ALA A 49 -2.90 4.27 10.22
CA ALA A 49 -3.39 4.23 8.84
C ALA A 49 -4.34 5.39 8.54
N MET A 50 -4.16 5.99 7.36
CA MET A 50 -5.13 6.94 6.83
C MET A 50 -6.42 6.19 6.44
N SER A 51 -7.57 6.67 6.94
CA SER A 51 -8.88 6.11 6.62
C SER A 51 -9.18 6.20 5.12
N GLY A 52 -9.92 5.23 4.60
CA GLY A 52 -10.25 5.08 3.18
C GLY A 52 -9.54 3.88 2.55
N PRO A 53 -9.31 3.88 1.22
CA PRO A 53 -8.69 2.76 0.51
C PRO A 53 -7.35 2.32 1.12
N THR A 54 -6.54 3.26 1.59
CA THR A 54 -5.24 3.04 2.22
C THR A 54 -5.31 2.16 3.48
N ALA A 55 -6.43 2.20 4.23
CA ALA A 55 -6.64 1.36 5.41
C ALA A 55 -7.35 0.04 5.10
N MET A 56 -8.09 -0.05 3.97
CA MET A 56 -8.94 -1.22 3.68
C MET A 56 -8.14 -2.52 3.61
N GLY A 57 -6.94 -2.51 3.05
CA GLY A 57 -6.08 -3.69 2.98
C GLY A 57 -5.54 -4.18 4.33
N MET A 58 -5.70 -3.39 5.41
CA MET A 58 -5.16 -3.70 6.74
C MET A 58 -6.17 -4.40 7.66
N VAL A 59 -7.46 -4.42 7.30
CA VAL A 59 -8.53 -4.81 8.22
C VAL A 59 -8.43 -6.26 8.71
N LYS A 60 -7.92 -7.18 7.88
CA LYS A 60 -7.72 -8.57 8.31
C LYS A 60 -6.58 -8.68 9.32
N LEU A 61 -5.47 -7.98 9.12
CA LEU A 61 -4.38 -7.92 10.07
C LEU A 61 -4.81 -7.28 11.40
N MET A 62 -5.60 -6.21 11.36
CA MET A 62 -6.19 -5.61 12.56
C MET A 62 -7.03 -6.65 13.32
N LYS A 63 -7.91 -7.38 12.61
CA LYS A 63 -8.75 -8.42 13.21
C LYS A 63 -7.94 -9.58 13.78
N ASP A 64 -6.94 -10.06 13.05
CA ASP A 64 -6.05 -11.14 13.52
C ASP A 64 -5.26 -10.72 14.76
N SER A 65 -4.85 -9.46 14.86
CA SER A 65 -4.19 -8.91 16.04
C SER A 65 -5.13 -8.90 17.25
N GLU A 66 -6.38 -8.43 17.08
CA GLU A 66 -7.40 -8.44 18.15
C GLU A 66 -7.72 -9.85 18.64
N ASP A 67 -7.80 -10.83 17.72
CA ASP A 67 -8.10 -12.22 18.03
C ASP A 67 -6.88 -12.99 18.59
N GLY A 68 -5.70 -12.36 18.62
CA GLY A 68 -4.44 -13.01 19.03
C GLY A 68 -3.95 -14.06 18.01
N ALA A 69 -4.36 -13.95 16.76
CA ALA A 69 -3.99 -14.85 15.66
C ALA A 69 -2.80 -14.32 14.85
N ALA A 70 -2.46 -13.04 14.97
CA ALA A 70 -1.29 -12.45 14.33
C ALA A 70 0.00 -13.02 14.91
N LYS A 71 1.05 -13.14 14.08
CA LYS A 71 2.39 -13.58 14.48
C LYS A 71 3.16 -12.45 15.15
N GLY A 72 3.02 -11.21 14.64
CA GLY A 72 3.54 -10.01 15.25
C GLY A 72 2.67 -9.54 16.42
N THR A 73 3.20 -8.61 17.21
CA THR A 73 2.43 -7.89 18.22
C THR A 73 2.19 -6.48 17.74
N TYR A 74 0.92 -6.10 17.55
CA TYR A 74 0.55 -4.81 16.95
C TYR A 74 -0.31 -4.00 17.92
N GLU A 75 -0.10 -2.67 17.87
CA GLU A 75 -0.97 -1.68 18.45
C GLU A 75 -1.40 -0.72 17.34
N PHE A 76 -2.68 -0.73 17.00
CA PHE A 76 -3.24 0.12 15.95
C PHE A 76 -3.75 1.42 16.55
N ALA A 77 -3.27 2.54 16.00
CA ALA A 77 -3.81 3.86 16.32
C ALA A 77 -5.18 4.06 15.66
N ASP A 78 -5.94 5.02 16.17
CA ASP A 78 -7.20 5.44 15.55
C ASP A 78 -6.98 5.86 14.10
N LEU A 79 -7.87 5.44 13.21
CA LEU A 79 -7.85 5.82 11.81
C LEU A 79 -8.14 7.31 11.66
N SER A 80 -7.37 8.00 10.81
CA SER A 80 -7.55 9.43 10.55
C SER A 80 -7.80 9.72 9.08
N THR A 81 -8.70 10.64 8.78
CA THR A 81 -8.91 11.19 7.44
C THR A 81 -7.94 12.33 7.10
N ASP A 82 -7.25 12.88 8.11
CA ASP A 82 -6.26 13.93 7.93
C ASP A 82 -4.84 13.34 7.92
N PRO A 83 -4.17 13.31 6.74
CA PRO A 83 -2.84 12.73 6.62
C PRO A 83 -1.76 13.45 7.44
N SER A 84 -1.97 14.75 7.78
CA SER A 84 -1.01 15.52 8.57
C SER A 84 -0.85 14.99 10.01
N THR A 85 -1.86 14.24 10.52
CA THR A 85 -1.85 13.65 11.87
C THR A 85 -0.76 12.58 12.03
N PHE A 86 -0.22 12.01 10.94
CA PHE A 86 0.83 10.99 11.01
C PHE A 86 2.26 11.56 11.04
N VAL A 87 2.44 12.83 10.64
CA VAL A 87 3.78 13.46 10.52
C VAL A 87 4.50 13.51 11.89
N ALA A 88 3.85 14.09 12.90
CA ALA A 88 4.46 14.24 14.21
C ALA A 88 4.66 12.89 14.93
N PRO A 89 3.69 11.95 14.96
CA PRO A 89 3.89 10.64 15.57
C PRO A 89 5.01 9.81 14.91
N LEU A 90 5.12 9.79 13.58
CA LEU A 90 6.22 9.12 12.88
C LEU A 90 7.58 9.75 13.24
N THR A 91 7.67 11.09 13.27
CA THR A 91 8.95 11.76 13.54
C THR A 91 9.38 11.68 15.01
N LYS A 92 8.42 11.58 15.95
CA LYS A 92 8.70 11.42 17.39
C LYS A 92 8.88 9.98 17.83
N GLY A 93 8.48 9.02 16.99
CA GLY A 93 8.51 7.62 17.32
C GLY A 93 7.31 7.14 18.16
N ASP A 94 6.18 7.84 18.10
CA ASP A 94 4.91 7.39 18.70
C ASP A 94 4.21 6.34 17.80
N ILE A 95 4.49 6.36 16.49
CA ILE A 95 4.10 5.37 15.47
C ILE A 95 5.37 4.85 14.81
N ASP A 96 5.44 3.55 14.54
CA ASP A 96 6.58 2.88 13.90
C ASP A 96 6.36 2.66 12.41
N ILE A 97 5.13 2.28 12.04
CA ILE A 97 4.69 2.01 10.67
C ILE A 97 3.39 2.79 10.41
N ALA A 98 3.27 3.41 9.24
CA ALA A 98 2.03 4.09 8.87
C ALA A 98 1.67 3.88 7.39
N ALA A 99 0.37 3.70 7.11
CA ALA A 99 -0.19 3.75 5.76
C ALA A 99 -0.65 5.19 5.47
N VAL A 100 0.03 5.84 4.52
CA VAL A 100 -0.11 7.27 4.21
C VAL A 100 -0.10 7.54 2.70
N PRO A 101 -0.50 8.74 2.23
CA PRO A 101 -0.33 9.14 0.84
C PRO A 101 1.15 9.12 0.42
N SER A 102 1.41 8.69 -0.82
CA SER A 102 2.77 8.55 -1.36
C SER A 102 3.57 9.86 -1.35
N ASN A 103 2.91 10.95 -1.71
CA ASN A 103 3.54 12.28 -1.69
C ASN A 103 3.87 12.74 -0.26
N LEU A 104 3.02 12.44 0.72
CA LEU A 104 3.31 12.75 2.13
C LEU A 104 4.52 11.95 2.63
N ALA A 105 4.65 10.69 2.23
CA ALA A 105 5.84 9.89 2.55
C ALA A 105 7.13 10.56 2.07
N SER A 106 7.13 11.09 0.83
CA SER A 106 8.24 11.87 0.27
C SER A 106 8.49 13.17 1.06
N VAL A 107 7.45 13.90 1.42
CA VAL A 107 7.56 15.13 2.24
C VAL A 107 8.16 14.82 3.60
N ILE A 108 7.73 13.74 4.27
CA ILE A 108 8.29 13.32 5.57
C ILE A 108 9.77 12.94 5.41
N TYR A 109 10.10 12.13 4.39
CA TYR A 109 11.49 11.73 4.11
C TYR A 109 12.40 12.95 3.94
N ASN A 110 12.00 13.91 3.08
CA ASN A 110 12.79 15.11 2.81
C ASN A 110 12.94 15.99 4.05
N ASN A 111 11.87 16.21 4.81
CA ASN A 111 11.88 17.06 6.01
C ASN A 111 12.63 16.44 7.19
N THR A 112 12.81 15.11 7.20
CA THR A 112 13.53 14.37 8.25
C THR A 112 14.90 13.88 7.82
N ASN A 113 15.36 14.23 6.61
CA ASN A 113 16.62 13.76 6.03
C ASN A 113 16.75 12.23 6.06
N GLY A 114 15.76 11.52 5.53
CA GLY A 114 15.74 10.06 5.44
C GLY A 114 15.16 9.35 6.68
N GLY A 115 14.33 10.03 7.46
CA GLY A 115 13.75 9.47 8.69
C GLY A 115 12.68 8.40 8.48
N VAL A 116 12.22 8.17 7.26
CA VAL A 116 11.28 7.10 6.90
C VAL A 116 11.70 6.39 5.61
N GLN A 117 11.26 5.13 5.46
CA GLN A 117 11.39 4.34 4.24
C GLN A 117 10.02 3.82 3.82
N ILE A 118 9.76 3.73 2.50
CA ILE A 118 8.58 3.03 1.98
C ILE A 118 8.84 1.53 2.02
N LEU A 119 7.93 0.78 2.64
CA LEU A 119 7.96 -0.67 2.74
C LEU A 119 7.21 -1.34 1.59
N ALA A 120 6.06 -0.77 1.19
CA ALA A 120 5.21 -1.27 0.12
C ALA A 120 4.27 -0.19 -0.41
N VAL A 121 3.83 -0.32 -1.68
CA VAL A 121 2.64 0.34 -2.20
C VAL A 121 1.42 -0.47 -1.79
N ASN A 122 0.37 0.19 -1.29
CA ASN A 122 -0.85 -0.48 -0.85
C ASN A 122 -2.12 -0.04 -1.59
N THR A 123 -2.06 1.05 -2.35
CA THR A 123 -3.23 1.60 -3.06
C THR A 123 -2.77 2.35 -4.31
N LEU A 124 -3.29 1.96 -5.46
CA LEU A 124 -3.07 2.66 -6.73
C LEU A 124 -4.12 3.78 -6.94
N GLY A 125 -4.36 4.19 -8.19
CA GLY A 125 -5.29 5.27 -8.52
C GLY A 125 -6.73 4.95 -8.09
N VAL A 126 -7.39 5.93 -7.47
CA VAL A 126 -8.76 5.79 -6.94
C VAL A 126 -9.71 6.88 -7.45
N LEU A 127 -9.26 7.74 -8.36
CA LEU A 127 -10.04 8.87 -8.87
C LEU A 127 -10.89 8.46 -10.05
N ASN A 128 -12.12 8.97 -10.10
CA ASN A 128 -13.08 8.64 -11.14
C ASN A 128 -13.78 9.92 -11.63
N ILE A 129 -13.97 10.05 -12.95
CA ILE A 129 -14.90 11.02 -13.52
C ILE A 129 -16.28 10.38 -13.50
N VAL A 130 -17.23 11.07 -12.92
CA VAL A 130 -18.64 10.64 -12.82
C VAL A 130 -19.55 11.65 -13.48
N GLU A 131 -20.62 11.18 -14.13
CA GLU A 131 -21.66 12.01 -14.72
C GLU A 131 -23.02 11.32 -14.68
N ARG A 132 -24.09 12.12 -14.87
CA ARG A 132 -25.43 11.62 -15.22
C ARG A 132 -25.61 11.75 -16.73
N GLY A 133 -25.74 10.63 -17.43
CA GLY A 133 -25.82 10.65 -18.89
C GLY A 133 -24.64 9.96 -19.58
N ASP A 134 -24.31 10.40 -20.79
CA ASP A 134 -23.32 9.74 -21.65
C ASP A 134 -22.44 10.72 -22.45
N SER A 135 -22.28 11.94 -21.94
CA SER A 135 -21.56 13.02 -22.64
C SER A 135 -20.04 12.91 -22.55
N VAL A 136 -19.51 12.04 -21.66
CA VAL A 136 -18.08 11.80 -21.45
C VAL A 136 -17.79 10.31 -21.69
N GLN A 137 -17.02 10.00 -22.73
CA GLN A 137 -16.58 8.66 -23.09
C GLN A 137 -15.05 8.54 -23.06
N SER A 138 -14.34 9.68 -23.04
CA SER A 138 -12.89 9.79 -22.99
C SER A 138 -12.48 11.08 -22.29
N ILE A 139 -11.20 11.19 -21.90
CA ILE A 139 -10.65 12.43 -21.33
C ILE A 139 -10.85 13.62 -22.28
N LYS A 140 -10.75 13.41 -23.58
CA LYS A 140 -10.91 14.47 -24.59
C LYS A 140 -12.31 15.10 -24.60
N ASP A 141 -13.33 14.39 -24.15
CA ASP A 141 -14.69 14.91 -24.06
C ASP A 141 -14.87 15.92 -22.91
N LEU A 142 -13.88 16.07 -22.03
CA LEU A 142 -13.86 17.10 -20.99
C LEU A 142 -13.53 18.50 -21.53
N ALA A 143 -13.01 18.60 -22.77
CA ALA A 143 -12.67 19.88 -23.39
C ALA A 143 -13.90 20.81 -23.49
N GLY A 144 -13.74 22.04 -22.97
CA GLY A 144 -14.81 23.06 -22.93
C GLY A 144 -15.89 22.80 -21.88
N LYS A 145 -15.84 21.71 -21.13
CA LYS A 145 -16.85 21.39 -20.11
C LYS A 145 -16.48 21.99 -18.75
N LYS A 146 -17.43 21.92 -17.82
CA LYS A 146 -17.24 22.23 -16.42
C LYS A 146 -17.10 20.95 -15.63
N LEU A 147 -16.00 20.83 -14.85
CA LEU A 147 -15.69 19.71 -13.98
C LEU A 147 -15.66 20.18 -12.53
N TYR A 148 -16.47 19.56 -11.67
CA TYR A 148 -16.38 19.73 -10.22
C TYR A 148 -15.35 18.75 -9.66
N ALA A 149 -14.36 19.25 -8.94
CA ALA A 149 -13.27 18.42 -8.43
C ALA A 149 -12.93 18.72 -6.97
N THR A 150 -12.31 17.77 -6.29
CA THR A 150 -11.80 17.93 -4.93
C THR A 150 -10.30 17.70 -4.89
N GLY A 151 -9.63 18.17 -3.83
CA GLY A 151 -8.20 17.94 -3.64
C GLY A 151 -7.31 18.98 -4.31
N GLN A 152 -7.78 20.23 -4.39
CA GLN A 152 -6.96 21.36 -4.86
C GLN A 152 -5.70 21.51 -3.98
N GLY A 153 -4.54 21.72 -4.63
CA GLY A 153 -3.24 21.83 -3.95
C GLY A 153 -2.67 20.49 -3.46
N ALA A 154 -3.30 19.37 -3.82
CA ALA A 154 -2.91 18.03 -3.43
C ALA A 154 -2.80 17.08 -4.64
N THR A 155 -2.42 15.84 -4.40
CA THR A 155 -2.22 14.80 -5.42
C THR A 155 -3.35 14.71 -6.46
N PRO A 156 -4.66 14.78 -6.09
CA PRO A 156 -5.74 14.71 -7.09
C PRO A 156 -5.69 15.81 -8.14
N GLU A 157 -5.33 17.04 -7.77
CA GLU A 157 -5.16 18.13 -8.74
C GLU A 157 -4.02 17.83 -9.71
N TYR A 158 -2.83 17.48 -9.20
CA TYR A 158 -1.66 17.28 -10.05
C TYR A 158 -1.84 16.09 -11.00
N THR A 159 -2.44 14.99 -10.51
CA THR A 159 -2.80 13.84 -11.35
C THR A 159 -3.77 14.22 -12.46
N LEU A 160 -4.85 14.95 -12.14
CA LEU A 160 -5.81 15.42 -13.14
C LEU A 160 -5.15 16.34 -14.17
N ARG A 161 -4.36 17.31 -13.74
CA ARG A 161 -3.66 18.26 -14.62
C ARG A 161 -2.75 17.55 -15.60
N HIS A 162 -1.99 16.56 -15.12
CA HIS A 162 -1.13 15.73 -15.94
C HIS A 162 -1.94 14.97 -17.00
N ILE A 163 -2.98 14.23 -16.59
CA ILE A 163 -3.85 13.49 -17.52
C ILE A 163 -4.44 14.41 -18.59
N LEU A 164 -4.90 15.61 -18.22
CA LEU A 164 -5.47 16.58 -19.15
C LEU A 164 -4.42 17.04 -20.17
N LYS A 165 -3.21 17.40 -19.73
CA LYS A 165 -2.11 17.85 -20.61
C LYS A 165 -1.72 16.78 -21.63
N GLU A 166 -1.54 15.53 -21.18
CA GLU A 166 -1.17 14.41 -22.04
C GLU A 166 -2.28 14.09 -23.07
N ASN A 167 -3.53 14.44 -22.77
CA ASN A 167 -4.64 14.36 -23.71
C ASN A 167 -4.87 15.62 -24.54
N GLY A 168 -3.96 16.60 -24.49
CA GLY A 168 -3.99 17.82 -25.28
C GLY A 168 -4.98 18.88 -24.78
N ILE A 169 -5.42 18.79 -23.52
CA ILE A 169 -6.32 19.76 -22.88
C ILE A 169 -5.48 20.60 -21.91
N ASP A 170 -5.42 21.91 -22.16
CA ASP A 170 -4.83 22.85 -21.20
C ASP A 170 -5.70 22.91 -19.94
N PRO A 171 -5.19 22.51 -18.76
CA PRO A 171 -5.99 22.48 -17.52
C PRO A 171 -6.44 23.86 -17.03
N ASP A 172 -5.82 24.95 -17.51
CA ASP A 172 -6.15 26.32 -17.09
C ASP A 172 -7.12 27.03 -18.05
N SER A 173 -7.24 26.57 -19.31
CA SER A 173 -8.06 27.22 -20.32
C SER A 173 -8.89 26.26 -21.18
N GLY A 174 -8.57 24.98 -21.20
CA GLY A 174 -9.23 23.98 -22.05
C GLY A 174 -10.55 23.45 -21.49
N LEU A 175 -10.78 23.64 -20.17
CA LEU A 175 -12.02 23.32 -19.46
C LEU A 175 -12.18 24.28 -18.27
N THR A 176 -13.32 24.20 -17.57
CA THR A 176 -13.51 24.93 -16.30
C THR A 176 -13.47 23.97 -15.14
N ILE A 177 -12.42 23.98 -14.32
CA ILE A 177 -12.37 23.18 -13.09
C ILE A 177 -12.90 24.05 -11.94
N GLN A 178 -13.99 23.62 -11.31
CA GLN A 178 -14.48 24.18 -10.07
C GLN A 178 -14.05 23.30 -8.90
N TRP A 179 -13.11 23.79 -8.11
CA TRP A 179 -12.66 23.12 -6.90
C TRP A 179 -13.68 23.23 -5.79
N CYS A 180 -14.10 22.09 -5.27
CA CYS A 180 -15.01 21.94 -4.13
C CYS A 180 -14.21 21.71 -2.84
N ALA A 181 -14.75 22.16 -1.74
CA ALA A 181 -14.11 22.00 -0.42
C ALA A 181 -14.01 20.53 -0.01
N ASP A 182 -15.03 19.72 -0.36
CA ASP A 182 -15.09 18.31 -0.08
C ASP A 182 -15.96 17.55 -1.10
N THR A 183 -16.01 16.22 -0.95
CA THR A 183 -16.79 15.34 -1.83
C THR A 183 -18.30 15.53 -1.68
N THR A 184 -18.78 16.04 -0.53
CA THR A 184 -20.19 16.29 -0.28
C THR A 184 -20.66 17.49 -1.10
N GLU A 185 -19.84 18.54 -1.18
CA GLU A 185 -20.11 19.70 -2.03
C GLU A 185 -20.17 19.28 -3.51
N ALA A 186 -19.17 18.52 -3.99
CA ALA A 186 -19.16 18.02 -5.36
C ALA A 186 -20.40 17.17 -5.68
N LEU A 187 -20.81 16.27 -4.76
CA LEU A 187 -22.00 15.47 -4.89
C LEU A 187 -23.27 16.33 -4.94
N SER A 188 -23.33 17.43 -4.22
CA SER A 188 -24.49 18.33 -4.26
C SER A 188 -24.71 18.97 -5.63
N TYR A 189 -23.62 19.30 -6.35
CA TYR A 189 -23.73 19.80 -7.72
C TYR A 189 -24.28 18.72 -8.66
N ILE A 190 -23.77 17.49 -8.60
CA ILE A 190 -24.24 16.36 -9.41
C ILE A 190 -25.71 16.05 -9.13
N ALA A 191 -26.12 16.07 -7.88
CA ALA A 191 -27.52 15.77 -7.51
C ALA A 191 -28.52 16.81 -8.05
N ASN A 192 -28.11 18.08 -8.15
CA ASN A 192 -28.97 19.20 -8.54
C ASN A 192 -28.89 19.54 -10.05
N ASP A 193 -27.86 19.07 -10.77
CA ASP A 193 -27.65 19.34 -12.18
C ASP A 193 -27.38 18.02 -12.92
N SER A 194 -28.27 17.66 -13.85
CA SER A 194 -28.15 16.42 -14.64
C SER A 194 -27.01 16.45 -15.66
N GLU A 195 -26.46 17.61 -15.98
CA GLU A 195 -25.32 17.79 -16.87
C GLU A 195 -23.99 17.95 -16.12
N ALA A 196 -24.02 17.95 -14.79
CA ALA A 196 -22.82 18.08 -13.98
C ALA A 196 -21.89 16.86 -14.13
N ILE A 197 -20.60 17.16 -14.25
CA ILE A 197 -19.51 16.19 -14.28
C ILE A 197 -18.64 16.44 -13.05
N ALA A 198 -18.25 15.39 -12.34
CA ALA A 198 -17.33 15.57 -11.21
C ALA A 198 -16.23 14.51 -11.19
N MET A 199 -15.11 14.88 -10.56
CA MET A 199 -14.04 13.96 -10.16
C MET A 199 -14.22 13.59 -8.70
N LEU A 200 -14.45 12.31 -8.43
CA LEU A 200 -14.66 11.76 -7.08
C LEU A 200 -13.71 10.57 -6.83
N PRO A 201 -13.13 10.48 -5.62
CA PRO A 201 -12.36 9.29 -5.24
C PRO A 201 -13.28 8.13 -4.83
N GLN A 202 -12.79 6.89 -4.91
CA GLN A 202 -13.38 5.75 -4.20
C GLN A 202 -13.13 5.88 -2.68
N PRO A 203 -14.05 5.44 -1.82
CA PRO A 203 -15.37 4.82 -2.11
C PRO A 203 -16.50 5.82 -2.37
N PHE A 204 -16.22 7.13 -2.40
CA PHE A 204 -17.25 8.17 -2.56
C PHE A 204 -17.95 8.10 -3.91
N ALA A 205 -17.26 7.79 -5.00
CA ALA A 205 -17.89 7.59 -6.30
C ALA A 205 -18.93 6.44 -6.26
N THR A 206 -18.59 5.33 -5.61
CA THR A 206 -19.53 4.20 -5.40
C THR A 206 -20.71 4.60 -4.51
N ALA A 207 -20.46 5.38 -3.44
CA ALA A 207 -21.54 5.89 -2.58
C ALA A 207 -22.48 6.84 -3.33
N ALA A 208 -21.92 7.74 -4.15
CA ALA A 208 -22.68 8.70 -4.96
C ALA A 208 -23.61 8.00 -5.96
N MET A 209 -23.14 6.95 -6.63
CA MET A 209 -23.97 6.13 -7.53
C MET A 209 -25.15 5.44 -6.82
N GLY A 210 -25.04 5.19 -5.52
CA GLY A 210 -26.16 4.67 -4.71
C GLY A 210 -27.16 5.75 -4.26
N GLN A 211 -26.85 7.03 -4.41
CA GLN A 211 -27.65 8.16 -3.94
C GLN A 211 -28.26 8.99 -5.09
N VAL A 212 -27.64 8.99 -6.26
CA VAL A 212 -28.05 9.79 -7.41
C VAL A 212 -28.42 8.88 -8.57
N ASP A 213 -29.70 8.87 -8.93
CA ASP A 213 -30.22 8.05 -10.02
C ASP A 213 -29.57 8.43 -11.36
N GLY A 214 -29.12 7.41 -12.10
CA GLY A 214 -28.49 7.58 -13.42
C GLY A 214 -27.02 8.05 -13.36
N LEU A 215 -26.43 8.21 -12.17
CA LEU A 215 -25.01 8.50 -12.04
C LEU A 215 -24.18 7.27 -12.41
N ARG A 216 -23.15 7.47 -13.22
CA ARG A 216 -22.20 6.44 -13.63
C ARG A 216 -20.75 6.90 -13.46
N VAL A 217 -19.84 5.99 -13.36
CA VAL A 217 -18.42 6.25 -13.65
C VAL A 217 -18.29 6.35 -15.16
N ALA A 218 -17.92 7.52 -15.65
CA ALA A 218 -17.64 7.78 -17.05
C ALA A 218 -16.22 7.34 -17.41
N ILE A 219 -15.24 7.67 -16.55
CA ILE A 219 -13.82 7.32 -16.74
C ILE A 219 -13.25 6.94 -15.38
N ASP A 220 -12.55 5.81 -15.33
CA ASP A 220 -11.58 5.52 -14.27
C ASP A 220 -10.27 6.22 -14.63
N LEU A 221 -9.77 7.10 -13.77
CA LEU A 221 -8.54 7.83 -14.06
C LEU A 221 -7.29 6.96 -13.92
N ASN A 222 -7.37 5.81 -13.23
CA ASN A 222 -6.29 4.85 -13.21
C ASN A 222 -6.11 4.18 -14.59
N ASP A 223 -7.23 3.79 -15.23
CA ASP A 223 -7.20 3.25 -16.58
C ASP A 223 -6.68 4.29 -17.59
N ALA A 224 -7.20 5.53 -17.50
CA ALA A 224 -6.75 6.62 -18.37
C ALA A 224 -5.26 6.97 -18.20
N TRP A 225 -4.72 6.78 -17.01
CA TRP A 225 -3.30 6.96 -16.71
C TRP A 225 -2.42 5.90 -17.37
N THR A 226 -2.81 4.63 -17.32
CA THR A 226 -2.04 3.54 -17.95
C THR A 226 -1.98 3.61 -19.46
N GLU A 227 -2.83 4.44 -20.10
CA GLU A 227 -2.78 4.71 -21.54
C GLU A 227 -1.69 5.74 -21.90
N ILE A 228 -1.20 6.53 -20.94
CA ILE A 228 -0.28 7.66 -21.18
C ILE A 228 1.06 7.52 -20.44
N GLU A 229 1.13 6.70 -19.41
CA GLU A 229 2.31 6.53 -18.56
C GLU A 229 2.67 5.06 -18.36
N ASP A 230 3.98 4.79 -18.22
CA ASP A 230 4.50 3.46 -17.93
C ASP A 230 4.58 3.15 -16.42
N CYS A 231 4.28 4.12 -15.54
CA CYS A 231 4.21 3.96 -14.10
C CYS A 231 2.77 4.06 -13.59
N ASP A 232 2.49 3.53 -12.40
CA ASP A 232 1.16 3.60 -11.79
C ASP A 232 0.91 4.95 -11.12
N ILE A 233 -0.39 5.32 -10.97
CA ILE A 233 -0.79 6.29 -9.95
C ILE A 233 -0.62 5.63 -8.59
N VAL A 234 0.30 6.10 -7.77
CA VAL A 234 0.50 5.57 -6.41
C VAL A 234 -0.19 6.49 -5.40
N THR A 235 -1.41 6.12 -5.00
CA THR A 235 -2.17 6.90 -4.01
C THR A 235 -1.64 6.68 -2.60
N GLY A 236 -1.45 5.42 -2.20
CA GLY A 236 -1.08 5.04 -0.84
C GLY A 236 0.14 4.14 -0.77
N VAL A 237 0.93 4.36 0.27
CA VAL A 237 2.10 3.56 0.62
C VAL A 237 2.12 3.24 2.10
N VAL A 238 2.85 2.20 2.47
CA VAL A 238 3.21 1.94 3.87
C VAL A 238 4.64 2.38 4.08
N VAL A 239 4.84 3.23 5.07
CA VAL A 239 6.17 3.71 5.49
C VAL A 239 6.52 3.17 6.88
N ALA A 240 7.80 2.97 7.14
CA ALA A 240 8.31 2.76 8.49
C ALA A 240 9.37 3.80 8.82
N ARG A 241 9.54 4.08 10.12
CA ARG A 241 10.68 4.86 10.59
C ARG A 241 11.99 4.13 10.27
N THR A 242 12.94 4.85 9.69
CA THR A 242 14.25 4.29 9.31
C THR A 242 15.00 3.67 10.50
N ASP A 243 14.87 4.24 11.70
CA ASP A 243 15.46 3.69 12.91
C ASP A 243 14.80 2.37 13.30
N PHE A 244 13.46 2.30 13.24
CA PHE A 244 12.72 1.08 13.54
C PHE A 244 13.08 -0.06 12.57
N VAL A 245 13.22 0.25 11.27
CA VAL A 245 13.67 -0.74 10.26
C VAL A 245 15.04 -1.32 10.61
N LYS A 246 15.97 -0.48 11.08
CA LYS A 246 17.34 -0.91 11.45
C LYS A 246 17.38 -1.70 12.75
N GLU A 247 16.58 -1.31 13.73
CA GLU A 247 16.57 -1.91 15.07
C GLU A 247 15.73 -3.20 15.10
N HIS A 248 14.66 -3.29 14.28
CA HIS A 248 13.68 -4.35 14.30
C HIS A 248 13.38 -4.94 12.91
N PRO A 249 14.40 -5.37 12.13
CA PRO A 249 14.18 -5.85 10.76
C PRO A 249 13.25 -7.08 10.70
N GLN A 250 13.28 -7.95 11.70
CA GLN A 250 12.43 -9.13 11.73
C GLN A 250 10.94 -8.77 11.98
N ALA A 251 10.68 -7.74 12.79
CA ALA A 251 9.32 -7.24 13.00
C ALA A 251 8.76 -6.62 11.73
N VAL A 252 9.59 -5.89 10.95
CA VAL A 252 9.22 -5.33 9.65
C VAL A 252 8.87 -6.42 8.64
N GLU A 253 9.69 -7.48 8.52
CA GLU A 253 9.41 -8.60 7.62
C GLU A 253 8.15 -9.38 8.04
N THR A 254 7.92 -9.55 9.33
CA THR A 254 6.71 -10.18 9.86
C THR A 254 5.48 -9.35 9.50
N PHE A 255 5.53 -8.03 9.74
CA PHE A 255 4.47 -7.11 9.35
C PHE A 255 4.19 -7.17 7.85
N LEU A 256 5.22 -7.10 7.00
CA LEU A 256 5.05 -7.14 5.54
C LEU A 256 4.37 -8.44 5.09
N SER A 257 4.79 -9.58 5.63
CA SER A 257 4.18 -10.88 5.31
C SER A 257 2.71 -10.96 5.71
N GLU A 258 2.35 -10.46 6.89
CA GLU A 258 0.97 -10.48 7.39
C GLU A 258 0.10 -9.43 6.69
N TYR A 259 0.69 -8.29 6.34
CA TYR A 259 0.00 -7.24 5.61
C TYR A 259 -0.30 -7.66 4.16
N GLU A 260 0.65 -8.29 3.47
CA GLU A 260 0.43 -8.88 2.13
C GLU A 260 -0.72 -9.88 2.15
N ALA A 261 -0.76 -10.76 3.17
CA ALA A 261 -1.86 -11.71 3.36
C ALA A 261 -3.20 -11.02 3.66
N SER A 262 -3.19 -9.93 4.43
CA SER A 262 -4.37 -9.12 4.73
C SER A 262 -4.93 -8.43 3.48
N ILE A 263 -4.07 -7.89 2.61
CA ILE A 263 -4.46 -7.31 1.33
C ILE A 263 -5.06 -8.38 0.40
N ALA A 264 -4.41 -9.53 0.27
CA ALA A 264 -4.92 -10.65 -0.51
C ALA A 264 -6.30 -11.10 0.00
N TYR A 265 -6.47 -11.24 1.33
CA TYR A 265 -7.76 -11.54 1.93
C TYR A 265 -8.84 -10.52 1.56
N THR A 266 -8.52 -9.21 1.63
CA THR A 266 -9.47 -8.13 1.33
C THR A 266 -9.95 -8.20 -0.12
N ASN A 267 -9.06 -8.49 -1.05
CA ASN A 267 -9.39 -8.58 -2.47
C ASN A 267 -10.16 -9.89 -2.82
N ASP A 268 -9.75 -11.02 -2.22
CA ASP A 268 -10.32 -12.34 -2.54
C ASP A 268 -11.63 -12.60 -1.82
N ASN A 269 -11.89 -11.93 -0.67
CA ASN A 269 -13.06 -12.15 0.20
C ASN A 269 -13.81 -10.85 0.45
N ALA A 270 -14.17 -10.12 -0.63
CA ALA A 270 -14.71 -8.77 -0.55
C ALA A 270 -15.94 -8.64 0.37
N ALA A 271 -16.83 -9.64 0.44
CA ALA A 271 -18.01 -9.62 1.32
C ALA A 271 -17.61 -9.66 2.80
N ASP A 272 -16.69 -10.56 3.20
CA ASP A 272 -16.24 -10.68 4.59
C ASP A 272 -15.35 -9.48 4.99
N ALA A 273 -14.49 -9.02 4.08
CA ALA A 273 -13.67 -7.83 4.29
C ALA A 273 -14.51 -6.56 4.45
N ALA A 274 -15.63 -6.47 3.73
CA ALA A 274 -16.56 -5.34 3.83
C ALA A 274 -17.19 -5.22 5.22
N GLU A 275 -17.48 -6.33 5.90
CA GLU A 275 -17.96 -6.32 7.28
C GLU A 275 -16.90 -5.77 8.24
N LEU A 276 -15.63 -6.15 8.04
CA LEU A 276 -14.51 -5.60 8.83
C LEU A 276 -14.31 -4.11 8.55
N ILE A 277 -14.30 -3.71 7.27
CA ILE A 277 -14.16 -2.32 6.84
C ILE A 277 -15.25 -1.43 7.46
N ALA A 278 -16.51 -1.91 7.48
CA ALA A 278 -17.60 -1.20 8.12
C ALA A 278 -17.48 -1.23 9.66
N GLY A 279 -17.06 -2.35 10.23
CA GLY A 279 -16.82 -2.50 11.67
C GLY A 279 -15.77 -1.55 12.22
N TYR A 280 -14.69 -1.31 11.46
CA TYR A 280 -13.65 -0.32 11.78
C TYR A 280 -14.01 1.12 11.37
N GLY A 281 -15.19 1.35 10.81
CA GLY A 281 -15.66 2.69 10.45
C GLY A 281 -14.97 3.33 9.24
N ILE A 282 -14.23 2.56 8.42
CA ILE A 282 -13.58 3.04 7.20
C ILE A 282 -14.62 3.42 6.14
N VAL A 283 -15.67 2.61 6.03
CA VAL A 283 -16.85 2.88 5.19
C VAL A 283 -18.10 2.67 6.04
N ALA A 284 -19.10 3.53 5.89
CA ALA A 284 -20.25 3.57 6.77
C ALA A 284 -21.11 2.27 6.78
N LYS A 285 -21.06 1.46 5.72
CA LYS A 285 -21.91 0.25 5.57
C LYS A 285 -21.18 -0.82 4.76
N ALA A 286 -21.25 -2.08 5.19
CA ALA A 286 -20.65 -3.22 4.50
C ALA A 286 -21.10 -3.39 3.04
N PRO A 287 -22.39 -3.28 2.65
CA PRO A 287 -22.77 -3.39 1.24
C PRO A 287 -22.19 -2.31 0.32
N LEU A 288 -21.82 -1.14 0.88
CA LEU A 288 -21.10 -0.10 0.14
C LEU A 288 -19.62 -0.46 0.01
N ALA A 289 -18.99 -0.91 1.09
CA ALA A 289 -17.60 -1.35 1.08
C ALA A 289 -17.38 -2.50 0.09
N GLU A 290 -18.25 -3.52 0.09
CA GLU A 290 -18.20 -4.66 -0.83
C GLU A 290 -18.19 -4.22 -2.31
N LYS A 291 -19.03 -3.25 -2.66
CA LYS A 291 -19.07 -2.69 -4.03
C LYS A 291 -17.86 -1.80 -4.37
N ALA A 292 -17.24 -1.19 -3.36
CA ALA A 292 -16.12 -0.26 -3.55
C ALA A 292 -14.77 -0.98 -3.61
N ILE A 293 -14.56 -2.07 -2.84
CA ILE A 293 -13.29 -2.82 -2.78
C ILE A 293 -12.69 -3.06 -4.16
N PRO A 294 -13.39 -3.64 -5.16
CA PRO A 294 -12.80 -3.91 -6.47
C PRO A 294 -12.38 -2.67 -7.27
N LYS A 295 -12.80 -1.47 -6.82
CA LYS A 295 -12.54 -0.19 -7.47
C LYS A 295 -11.53 0.67 -6.70
N CYS A 296 -11.07 0.18 -5.56
CA CYS A 296 -10.12 0.89 -4.72
C CYS A 296 -8.66 0.56 -5.05
N HIS A 297 -8.42 -0.34 -6.02
CA HIS A 297 -7.09 -0.76 -6.47
C HIS A 297 -6.14 -1.07 -5.31
N ILE A 298 -6.66 -1.81 -4.31
CA ILE A 298 -5.90 -2.25 -3.15
C ILE A 298 -4.88 -3.29 -3.63
N THR A 299 -3.59 -3.03 -3.40
CA THR A 299 -2.50 -3.82 -3.94
C THR A 299 -1.37 -4.00 -2.93
N PHE A 300 -0.37 -4.84 -3.29
CA PHE A 300 0.86 -4.98 -2.51
C PHE A 300 2.05 -5.07 -3.47
N LEU A 301 2.73 -3.93 -3.69
CA LEU A 301 3.96 -3.88 -4.48
C LEU A 301 5.15 -3.63 -3.55
N LYS A 302 6.25 -4.37 -3.73
CA LYS A 302 7.49 -4.22 -2.96
C LYS A 302 8.73 -4.33 -3.85
N GLY A 303 9.91 -4.01 -3.30
CA GLY A 303 11.19 -4.10 -4.01
C GLY A 303 11.22 -3.21 -5.25
N GLN A 304 11.73 -3.74 -6.36
CA GLN A 304 11.95 -2.94 -7.58
C GLN A 304 10.64 -2.44 -8.20
N GLU A 305 9.57 -3.24 -8.20
CA GLU A 305 8.26 -2.82 -8.72
C GLU A 305 7.70 -1.64 -7.95
N MET A 306 7.76 -1.68 -6.61
CA MET A 306 7.42 -0.53 -5.75
C MET A 306 8.24 0.70 -6.11
N LYS A 307 9.57 0.57 -6.26
CA LYS A 307 10.44 1.69 -6.59
C LYS A 307 10.08 2.30 -7.93
N ASP A 308 9.91 1.48 -8.96
CA ASP A 308 9.62 1.95 -10.32
C ASP A 308 8.29 2.74 -10.35
N SER A 309 7.22 2.19 -9.75
CA SER A 309 5.92 2.87 -9.66
C SER A 309 6.00 4.17 -8.85
N VAL A 310 6.58 4.12 -7.64
CA VAL A 310 6.64 5.31 -6.76
C VAL A 310 7.53 6.40 -7.35
N SER A 311 8.74 6.07 -7.84
CA SER A 311 9.67 7.08 -8.36
C SER A 311 9.12 7.75 -9.62
N GLY A 312 8.50 6.99 -10.53
CA GLY A 312 7.84 7.54 -11.73
C GLY A 312 6.73 8.51 -11.36
N TYR A 313 5.83 8.09 -10.47
CA TYR A 313 4.73 8.93 -10.03
C TYR A 313 5.19 10.19 -9.28
N LEU A 314 6.15 10.07 -8.35
CA LEU A 314 6.68 11.24 -7.64
C LEU A 314 7.40 12.21 -8.58
N GLN A 315 8.04 11.73 -9.66
CA GLN A 315 8.65 12.61 -10.66
C GLN A 315 7.59 13.46 -11.36
N ILE A 316 6.46 12.86 -11.77
CA ILE A 316 5.34 13.59 -12.39
C ILE A 316 4.76 14.64 -11.43
N LEU A 317 4.56 14.27 -10.15
CA LEU A 317 4.10 15.23 -9.14
C LEU A 317 5.11 16.37 -8.93
N PHE A 318 6.41 16.08 -8.96
CA PHE A 318 7.46 17.07 -8.84
C PHE A 318 7.47 18.05 -10.01
N ASP A 319 7.29 17.55 -11.23
CA ASP A 319 7.25 18.36 -12.44
C ASP A 319 6.02 19.30 -12.47
N GLU A 320 4.87 18.84 -11.91
CA GLU A 320 3.70 19.69 -11.72
C GLU A 320 3.89 20.71 -10.58
N ASN A 321 4.46 20.29 -9.46
CA ASN A 321 4.74 21.13 -8.30
C ASN A 321 5.82 20.49 -7.40
N PRO A 322 7.06 20.99 -7.36
CA PRO A 322 8.11 20.44 -6.50
C PRO A 322 7.73 20.32 -5.02
N GLN A 323 6.90 21.25 -4.52
CA GLN A 323 6.48 21.22 -3.12
C GLN A 323 5.52 20.05 -2.80
N ALA A 324 4.86 19.49 -3.81
CA ALA A 324 3.99 18.34 -3.63
C ALA A 324 4.74 17.12 -3.05
N VAL A 325 6.05 17.02 -3.33
CA VAL A 325 6.92 15.93 -2.87
C VAL A 325 7.98 16.39 -1.85
N GLY A 326 7.89 17.60 -1.32
CA GLY A 326 8.84 18.13 -0.33
C GLY A 326 10.08 18.81 -0.93
N GLY A 327 10.00 19.25 -2.18
CA GLY A 327 11.02 20.10 -2.84
C GLY A 327 12.13 19.34 -3.58
N THR A 328 12.31 18.05 -3.34
CA THR A 328 13.27 17.19 -4.03
C THR A 328 12.71 15.76 -4.19
N ILE A 329 13.18 15.05 -5.23
CA ILE A 329 12.88 13.62 -5.38
C ILE A 329 13.71 12.85 -4.34
N PRO A 330 13.10 11.90 -3.58
CA PRO A 330 13.83 11.07 -2.62
C PRO A 330 14.92 10.21 -3.28
N ALA A 331 15.99 9.93 -2.52
CA ALA A 331 17.09 9.07 -2.94
C ALA A 331 16.73 7.57 -2.78
N ASP A 332 17.64 6.68 -3.22
CA ASP A 332 17.41 5.23 -3.23
C ASP A 332 17.15 4.62 -1.85
N ASP A 333 17.69 5.20 -0.78
CA ASP A 333 17.49 4.76 0.60
C ASP A 333 16.08 5.05 1.15
N PHE A 334 15.24 5.72 0.37
CA PHE A 334 13.81 5.88 0.63
C PHE A 334 13.03 4.56 0.44
N TYR A 335 13.57 3.62 -0.33
CA TYR A 335 12.89 2.39 -0.69
C TYR A 335 13.48 1.21 0.07
N TYR A 336 12.65 0.50 0.84
CA TYR A 336 13.07 -0.67 1.58
C TYR A 336 13.29 -1.89 0.69
N GLY A 337 14.34 -2.68 0.96
CA GLY A 337 14.59 -3.97 0.30
C GLY A 337 15.24 -3.89 -1.08
N LEU A 338 15.92 -2.78 -1.38
CA LEU A 338 16.69 -2.60 -2.63
C LEU A 338 18.19 -2.78 -2.42
#